data_4ad0af5f1e30ae75830d70106d6d912f
#
_entry.id   4ad0af5f1e30ae75830d70106d6d912f
#
_cell.length_a   1.000
_cell.length_b   1.000
_cell.length_c   1.000
_cell.angle_alpha   90.00
_cell.angle_beta   90.00
_cell.angle_gamma   90.00
#
_symmetry.space_group_name_H-M   'P 1'
#
loop_
_entity.id
_entity.type
_entity.pdbx_description
1 polymer ?
#
loop_
_entity_poly.entity_id
_entity_poly.type
_entity_poly.pdbx_seq_one_letter_code
_entity_poly.pdbx_strand_id
1 'polypeptide(L)'
;MKWIALVGLLFFSGLTNANTAETNDSAAREAFLAAYPVLMHPRCMNCHPKGDAPLQGDDSHVHIQNVKRGADGHGKYGMKCGACHQPTNLPGANMPPGVADWHLPPPNMRLVFEGRSPGQLCRQLKDPRMNGGKTVAGVLDHLETPLVRWGWTPGDGRTTPPLSYGEFVRRMQEWVAKGAACPE
;
A
#
# COMPACT_ATOMS: atom_id res chain seq x y z
N MET A 1 -10.33 57.32 -50.21
CA MET A 1 -10.49 55.87 -50.16
C MET A 1 -9.84 55.38 -48.86
N LYS A 2 -10.65 54.96 -47.83
CA LYS A 2 -10.16 54.44 -46.53
C LYS A 2 -10.31 52.91 -46.50
N TRP A 3 -9.21 52.24 -46.35
CA TRP A 3 -9.21 50.77 -46.17
C TRP A 3 -9.38 50.47 -44.69
N ILE A 4 -10.45 49.74 -44.37
CA ILE A 4 -10.68 49.18 -43.01
C ILE A 4 -10.14 47.76 -43.03
N ALA A 5 -9.09 47.49 -42.24
CA ALA A 5 -8.59 46.17 -42.01
C ALA A 5 -9.39 45.48 -40.87
N LEU A 6 -10.12 44.43 -41.19
CA LEU A 6 -10.76 43.56 -40.20
C LEU A 6 -9.69 42.63 -39.59
N VAL A 7 -9.43 42.79 -38.30
CA VAL A 7 -8.62 41.88 -37.52
C VAL A 7 -9.57 40.81 -36.98
N GLY A 8 -9.49 39.59 -37.54
CA GLY A 8 -10.21 38.44 -37.05
C GLY A 8 -9.51 37.89 -35.80
N LEU A 9 -10.13 37.98 -34.61
CA LEU A 9 -9.70 37.28 -33.40
C LEU A 9 -10.07 35.80 -33.55
N LEU A 10 -9.05 34.95 -33.69
CA LEU A 10 -9.20 33.49 -33.55
C LEU A 10 -9.21 33.12 -32.07
N PHE A 11 -10.39 32.81 -31.56
CA PHE A 11 -10.54 32.15 -30.27
C PHE A 11 -10.10 30.69 -30.40
N PHE A 12 -8.90 30.38 -29.99
CA PHE A 12 -8.48 28.99 -29.78
C PHE A 12 -9.08 28.48 -28.47
N SER A 13 -10.13 27.68 -28.58
CA SER A 13 -10.82 27.09 -27.45
C SER A 13 -9.95 26.07 -26.76
N GLY A 14 -9.62 26.28 -25.49
CA GLY A 14 -8.87 25.35 -24.64
C GLY A 14 -9.68 24.12 -24.21
N LEU A 15 -10.04 23.23 -25.16
CA LEU A 15 -10.79 22.00 -24.87
C LEU A 15 -9.89 20.76 -24.61
N THR A 16 -8.55 20.88 -24.71
CA THR A 16 -7.66 19.73 -24.67
C THR A 16 -7.21 19.31 -23.26
N ASN A 17 -7.20 20.21 -22.28
CA ASN A 17 -6.64 19.90 -20.95
C ASN A 17 -7.59 19.13 -20.01
N ALA A 18 -8.90 19.32 -20.10
CA ALA A 18 -9.85 18.63 -19.22
C ALA A 18 -9.95 17.13 -19.54
N ASN A 19 -9.95 16.78 -20.82
CA ASN A 19 -10.12 15.39 -21.27
C ASN A 19 -8.89 14.51 -20.93
N THR A 20 -7.67 15.07 -20.99
CA THR A 20 -6.43 14.35 -20.63
C THR A 20 -6.30 14.16 -19.11
N ALA A 21 -6.74 15.10 -18.31
CA ALA A 21 -6.76 14.97 -16.85
C ALA A 21 -7.77 13.88 -16.41
N GLU A 22 -8.96 13.86 -16.97
CA GLU A 22 -10.00 12.87 -16.66
C GLU A 22 -9.59 11.45 -17.08
N THR A 23 -8.95 11.29 -18.23
CA THR A 23 -8.42 9.98 -18.68
C THR A 23 -7.27 9.50 -17.80
N ASN A 24 -6.41 10.40 -17.32
CA ASN A 24 -5.34 10.04 -16.39
C ASN A 24 -5.90 9.62 -15.02
N ASP A 25 -6.91 10.30 -14.52
CA ASP A 25 -7.58 9.95 -13.27
C ASP A 25 -8.27 8.59 -13.32
N SER A 26 -8.94 8.26 -14.43
CA SER A 26 -9.52 6.93 -14.66
C SER A 26 -8.45 5.84 -14.64
N ALA A 27 -7.38 6.02 -15.41
CA ALA A 27 -6.27 5.07 -15.47
C ALA A 27 -5.58 4.90 -14.09
N ALA A 28 -5.44 5.97 -13.31
CA ALA A 28 -4.91 5.88 -11.94
C ALA A 28 -5.83 5.04 -11.05
N ARG A 29 -7.14 5.29 -11.07
CA ARG A 29 -8.11 4.51 -10.28
C ARG A 29 -8.10 3.03 -10.65
N GLU A 30 -8.04 2.71 -11.94
CA GLU A 30 -7.96 1.33 -12.44
C GLU A 30 -6.67 0.64 -11.97
N ALA A 31 -5.52 1.30 -12.06
CA ALA A 31 -4.25 0.79 -11.58
C ALA A 31 -4.29 0.49 -10.08
N PHE A 32 -4.87 1.40 -9.27
CA PHE A 32 -5.04 1.19 -7.84
C PHE A 32 -5.98 0.01 -7.54
N LEU A 33 -7.13 -0.07 -8.23
CA LEU A 33 -8.08 -1.17 -8.07
C LEU A 33 -7.45 -2.52 -8.43
N ALA A 34 -6.58 -2.58 -9.43
CA ALA A 34 -5.84 -3.78 -9.77
C ALA A 34 -4.82 -4.19 -8.67
N ALA A 35 -4.21 -3.23 -7.97
CA ALA A 35 -3.30 -3.47 -6.86
C ALA A 35 -4.02 -3.80 -5.54
N TYR A 36 -5.24 -3.32 -5.35
CA TYR A 36 -5.98 -3.40 -4.09
C TYR A 36 -6.13 -4.83 -3.53
N PRO A 37 -6.41 -5.89 -4.31
CA PRO A 37 -6.47 -7.26 -3.78
C PRO A 37 -5.17 -7.72 -3.12
N VAL A 38 -4.01 -7.22 -3.57
CA VAL A 38 -2.72 -7.50 -2.93
C VAL A 38 -2.64 -6.83 -1.56
N LEU A 39 -3.05 -5.57 -1.45
CA LEU A 39 -3.04 -4.82 -0.18
C LEU A 39 -3.99 -5.45 0.84
N MET A 40 -5.09 -6.05 0.40
CA MET A 40 -6.06 -6.76 1.25
C MET A 40 -5.69 -8.22 1.51
N HIS A 41 -4.65 -8.74 0.85
CA HIS A 41 -4.19 -10.11 1.09
C HIS A 41 -3.58 -10.25 2.50
N PRO A 42 -3.72 -11.41 3.17
CA PRO A 42 -3.17 -11.63 4.52
C PRO A 42 -1.70 -11.27 4.69
N ARG A 43 -0.88 -11.43 3.63
CA ARG A 43 0.56 -11.07 3.68
C ARG A 43 0.82 -9.57 3.88
N CYS A 44 -0.15 -8.72 3.52
CA CYS A 44 -0.08 -7.28 3.75
C CYS A 44 -0.97 -6.88 4.94
N MET A 45 -2.23 -7.32 4.92
CA MET A 45 -3.24 -6.89 5.89
C MET A 45 -2.90 -7.32 7.33
N ASN A 46 -2.26 -8.49 7.53
CA ASN A 46 -1.91 -8.96 8.88
C ASN A 46 -0.92 -8.05 9.62
N CYS A 47 -0.06 -7.34 8.89
CA CYS A 47 0.83 -6.32 9.46
C CYS A 47 0.17 -4.93 9.56
N HIS A 48 -0.96 -4.72 8.89
CA HIS A 48 -1.70 -3.46 8.85
C HIS A 48 -3.11 -3.57 9.49
N PRO A 49 -3.21 -4.12 10.72
CA PRO A 49 -4.48 -4.36 11.40
C PRO A 49 -5.11 -3.07 11.90
N LYS A 50 -6.42 -3.08 12.06
CA LYS A 50 -7.19 -2.02 12.74
C LYS A 50 -6.85 -1.95 14.23
N GLY A 51 -6.61 -3.11 14.84
CA GLY A 51 -6.30 -3.25 16.27
C GLY A 51 -4.83 -3.01 16.63
N ASP A 52 -4.52 -3.28 17.88
CA ASP A 52 -3.16 -3.17 18.45
C ASP A 52 -2.38 -4.49 18.39
N ALA A 53 -3.05 -5.60 18.10
CA ALA A 53 -2.44 -6.89 17.83
C ALA A 53 -2.27 -7.09 16.32
N PRO A 54 -1.17 -7.72 15.84
CA PRO A 54 -1.10 -8.21 14.47
C PRO A 54 -2.17 -9.27 14.21
N LEU A 55 -2.51 -9.48 12.93
CA LEU A 55 -3.28 -10.63 12.51
C LEU A 55 -2.33 -11.77 12.11
N GLN A 56 -2.85 -12.98 11.99
CA GLN A 56 -2.09 -14.20 11.71
C GLN A 56 -2.89 -15.12 10.79
N GLY A 57 -2.17 -15.97 10.06
CA GLY A 57 -2.77 -16.98 9.18
C GLY A 57 -3.30 -16.39 7.86
N ASP A 58 -3.81 -17.28 7.03
CA ASP A 58 -4.45 -16.90 5.75
C ASP A 58 -5.91 -16.45 5.95
N ASP A 59 -6.49 -16.77 7.10
CA ASP A 59 -7.81 -16.31 7.56
C ASP A 59 -7.75 -14.98 8.35
N SER A 60 -6.54 -14.44 8.55
CA SER A 60 -6.34 -13.14 9.23
C SER A 60 -6.95 -13.07 10.64
N HIS A 61 -6.90 -14.14 11.43
CA HIS A 61 -7.31 -14.11 12.82
C HIS A 61 -6.31 -13.32 13.69
N VAL A 62 -6.73 -12.87 14.86
CA VAL A 62 -5.85 -12.16 15.80
C VAL A 62 -4.72 -13.10 16.25
N HIS A 63 -3.49 -12.60 16.31
CA HIS A 63 -2.31 -13.34 16.68
C HIS A 63 -2.49 -14.08 18.01
N ILE A 64 -2.46 -15.41 18.00
CA ILE A 64 -2.87 -16.26 19.13
C ILE A 64 -2.01 -16.09 20.40
N GLN A 65 -0.75 -15.65 20.27
CA GLN A 65 0.14 -15.39 21.39
C GLN A 65 -0.17 -14.04 22.09
N ASN A 66 -1.27 -13.37 21.73
CA ASN A 66 -1.69 -12.09 22.30
C ASN A 66 -0.61 -10.98 22.26
N VAL A 67 0.25 -11.01 21.24
CA VAL A 67 1.27 -10.01 21.01
C VAL A 67 0.60 -8.65 20.73
N LYS A 68 1.18 -7.59 21.23
CA LYS A 68 0.73 -6.20 20.98
C LYS A 68 1.85 -5.43 20.29
N ARG A 69 1.46 -4.44 19.47
CA ARG A 69 2.33 -3.59 18.66
C ARG A 69 3.53 -3.00 19.43
N GLY A 70 3.30 -2.51 20.66
CA GLY A 70 4.32 -1.73 21.39
C GLY A 70 4.49 -0.30 20.83
N ALA A 71 5.35 0.48 21.46
CA ALA A 71 5.55 1.89 21.11
C ALA A 71 6.27 2.10 19.76
N ASP A 72 7.10 1.14 19.39
CA ASP A 72 7.97 1.16 18.21
C ASP A 72 7.54 0.20 17.08
N GLY A 73 6.45 -0.55 17.29
CA GLY A 73 6.00 -1.59 16.34
C GLY A 73 6.64 -2.96 16.56
N HIS A 74 7.67 -3.09 17.39
CA HIS A 74 8.43 -4.33 17.60
C HIS A 74 7.94 -5.20 18.76
N GLY A 75 6.72 -4.97 19.22
CA GLY A 75 6.13 -5.69 20.35
C GLY A 75 6.41 -5.02 21.70
N LYS A 76 5.56 -5.30 22.69
CA LYS A 76 5.73 -4.81 24.05
C LYS A 76 6.90 -5.50 24.77
N TYR A 77 7.39 -4.87 25.87
CA TYR A 77 8.37 -5.48 26.73
C TYR A 77 7.88 -6.86 27.23
N GLY A 78 8.76 -7.83 27.16
CA GLY A 78 8.44 -9.24 27.52
C GLY A 78 7.84 -10.07 26.36
N MET A 79 7.44 -9.45 25.24
CA MET A 79 6.90 -10.15 24.07
C MET A 79 7.27 -9.39 22.78
N LYS A 80 8.57 -9.37 22.50
CA LYS A 80 9.11 -8.75 21.29
C LYS A 80 8.91 -9.66 20.07
N CYS A 81 8.59 -9.05 18.92
CA CYS A 81 8.40 -9.76 17.65
C CYS A 81 9.61 -10.66 17.32
N GLY A 82 10.82 -10.10 17.43
CA GLY A 82 12.07 -10.81 17.16
C GLY A 82 12.39 -11.99 18.10
N ALA A 83 11.62 -12.21 19.18
CA ALA A 83 11.77 -13.41 20.00
C ALA A 83 11.36 -14.69 19.25
N CYS A 84 10.41 -14.56 18.30
CA CYS A 84 9.93 -15.68 17.48
C CYS A 84 10.22 -15.48 15.98
N HIS A 85 10.14 -14.21 15.49
CA HIS A 85 10.38 -13.89 14.09
C HIS A 85 11.86 -13.61 13.85
N GLN A 86 12.55 -14.60 13.29
CA GLN A 86 13.98 -14.55 13.01
C GLN A 86 14.27 -13.79 11.69
N PRO A 87 15.54 -13.48 11.34
CA PRO A 87 15.86 -12.82 10.07
C PRO A 87 15.48 -13.62 8.81
N THR A 88 15.11 -14.90 8.95
CA THR A 88 14.65 -15.78 7.87
C THR A 88 13.48 -16.63 8.35
N ASN A 89 12.64 -17.10 7.41
CA ASN A 89 11.59 -18.06 7.74
C ASN A 89 12.18 -19.31 8.41
N LEU A 90 11.55 -19.76 9.49
CA LEU A 90 11.87 -21.06 10.06
C LEU A 90 11.34 -22.19 9.15
N PRO A 91 12.06 -23.31 9.02
CA PRO A 91 11.63 -24.43 8.19
C PRO A 91 10.39 -25.12 8.75
N GLY A 92 9.48 -25.53 7.88
CA GLY A 92 8.26 -26.25 8.21
C GLY A 92 6.99 -25.41 8.03
N ALA A 93 5.89 -26.13 7.81
CA ALA A 93 4.59 -25.51 7.55
C ALA A 93 4.12 -24.69 8.76
N ASN A 94 3.71 -23.46 8.50
CA ASN A 94 3.18 -22.52 9.50
C ASN A 94 4.13 -22.18 10.67
N MET A 95 5.41 -22.50 10.57
CA MET A 95 6.41 -22.04 11.53
C MET A 95 6.51 -20.51 11.52
N PRO A 96 7.00 -19.88 12.61
CA PRO A 96 7.14 -18.42 12.63
C PRO A 96 7.84 -17.90 11.38
N PRO A 97 7.21 -16.99 10.63
CA PRO A 97 7.84 -16.38 9.47
C PRO A 97 8.93 -15.41 9.90
N GLY A 98 9.87 -15.14 9.00
CA GLY A 98 10.98 -14.26 9.34
C GLY A 98 11.53 -13.47 8.17
N VAL A 99 11.92 -12.26 8.48
CA VAL A 99 12.76 -11.36 7.70
C VAL A 99 13.41 -10.40 8.68
N ALA A 100 14.53 -9.83 8.31
CA ALA A 100 15.18 -8.83 9.15
C ALA A 100 14.22 -7.69 9.51
N ASP A 101 14.27 -7.24 10.75
CA ASP A 101 13.46 -6.13 11.25
C ASP A 101 11.94 -6.37 11.19
N TRP A 102 11.47 -7.52 11.67
CA TRP A 102 10.05 -7.86 11.73
C TRP A 102 9.29 -6.95 12.70
N HIS A 103 8.41 -6.09 12.16
CA HIS A 103 7.65 -5.11 12.95
C HIS A 103 6.30 -4.77 12.32
N LEU A 104 5.45 -4.13 13.12
CA LEU A 104 4.23 -3.44 12.67
C LEU A 104 4.51 -1.94 12.49
N PRO A 105 3.75 -1.20 11.68
CA PRO A 105 3.77 0.26 11.74
C PRO A 105 3.55 0.74 13.18
N PRO A 106 4.29 1.73 13.69
CA PRO A 106 4.14 2.20 15.08
C PRO A 106 2.76 2.85 15.32
N PRO A 107 2.31 2.97 16.58
CA PRO A 107 0.94 3.39 16.90
C PRO A 107 0.57 4.80 16.43
N ASN A 108 1.52 5.70 16.31
CA ASN A 108 1.33 7.07 15.82
C ASN A 108 1.28 7.18 14.28
N MET A 109 1.59 6.10 13.56
CA MET A 109 1.63 6.05 12.09
C MET A 109 0.99 4.76 11.56
N ARG A 110 -0.12 4.34 12.17
CA ARG A 110 -0.85 3.14 11.76
C ARG A 110 -1.38 3.28 10.35
N LEU A 111 -0.79 2.61 9.42
CA LEU A 111 -1.34 2.43 8.09
C LEU A 111 -2.27 1.20 8.15
N VAL A 112 -3.58 1.43 8.28
CA VAL A 112 -4.58 0.36 8.47
C VAL A 112 -5.12 -0.11 7.12
N PHE A 113 -5.03 -1.40 6.83
CA PHE A 113 -5.64 -2.01 5.64
C PHE A 113 -6.94 -2.72 5.99
N GLU A 114 -6.97 -3.39 7.15
CA GLU A 114 -8.13 -4.18 7.61
C GLU A 114 -9.44 -3.38 7.53
N GLY A 115 -10.39 -3.90 6.75
CA GLY A 115 -11.73 -3.32 6.60
C GLY A 115 -11.80 -2.00 5.82
N ARG A 116 -10.74 -1.59 5.13
CA ARG A 116 -10.75 -0.39 4.30
C ARG A 116 -11.31 -0.68 2.90
N SER A 117 -12.20 0.18 2.41
CA SER A 117 -12.57 0.19 1.00
C SER A 117 -11.40 0.67 0.13
N PRO A 118 -11.42 0.41 -1.19
CA PRO A 118 -10.37 0.88 -2.09
C PRO A 118 -10.13 2.39 -1.97
N GLY A 119 -11.19 3.20 -1.95
CA GLY A 119 -11.07 4.65 -1.82
C GLY A 119 -10.53 5.09 -0.47
N GLN A 120 -10.94 4.43 0.62
CA GLN A 120 -10.42 4.74 1.96
C GLN A 120 -8.92 4.43 2.06
N LEU A 121 -8.49 3.27 1.55
CA LEU A 121 -7.09 2.87 1.59
C LEU A 121 -6.23 3.76 0.70
N CYS A 122 -6.69 4.08 -0.50
CA CYS A 122 -6.00 4.99 -1.40
C CYS A 122 -5.78 6.37 -0.76
N ARG A 123 -6.82 6.98 -0.19
CA ARG A 123 -6.69 8.27 0.51
C ARG A 123 -5.72 8.20 1.68
N GLN A 124 -5.74 7.10 2.44
CA GLN A 124 -4.82 6.88 3.56
C GLN A 124 -3.36 6.79 3.08
N LEU A 125 -3.08 6.09 1.98
CA LEU A 125 -1.74 6.00 1.39
C LEU A 125 -1.22 7.36 0.91
N LYS A 126 -2.10 8.29 0.55
CA LYS A 126 -1.74 9.65 0.11
C LYS A 126 -1.58 10.65 1.26
N ASP A 127 -2.10 10.36 2.45
CA ASP A 127 -2.04 11.28 3.60
C ASP A 127 -0.76 11.05 4.41
N PRO A 128 0.22 11.98 4.40
CA PRO A 128 1.45 11.83 5.18
C PRO A 128 1.24 11.63 6.67
N ARG A 129 0.13 12.13 7.23
CA ARG A 129 -0.23 11.94 8.64
C ARG A 129 -0.60 10.48 8.96
N MET A 130 -0.95 9.70 7.94
CA MET A 130 -1.45 8.32 8.08
C MET A 130 -0.50 7.27 7.49
N ASN A 131 0.45 7.67 6.64
CA ASN A 131 1.34 6.76 5.91
C ASN A 131 2.80 6.79 6.38
N GLY A 132 3.06 7.38 7.56
CA GLY A 132 4.41 7.49 8.11
C GLY A 132 5.21 8.64 7.52
N GLY A 133 4.57 9.74 7.14
CA GLY A 133 5.23 10.94 6.62
C GLY A 133 5.71 10.82 5.16
N LYS A 134 5.30 9.76 4.46
CA LYS A 134 5.77 9.51 3.10
C LYS A 134 5.03 10.36 2.09
N THR A 135 5.75 10.82 1.08
CA THR A 135 5.14 11.28 -0.18
C THR A 135 4.53 10.10 -0.92
N VAL A 136 3.67 10.36 -1.91
CA VAL A 136 3.10 9.30 -2.75
C VAL A 136 4.21 8.51 -3.47
N ALA A 137 5.27 9.17 -3.93
CA ALA A 137 6.45 8.50 -4.48
C ALA A 137 7.19 7.67 -3.41
N GLY A 138 7.33 8.18 -2.18
CA GLY A 138 7.96 7.45 -1.08
C GLY A 138 7.20 6.21 -0.62
N VAL A 139 5.91 6.07 -1.00
CA VAL A 139 5.18 4.80 -0.84
C VAL A 139 5.77 3.73 -1.74
N LEU A 140 6.22 4.06 -2.96
CA LEU A 140 6.86 3.11 -3.86
C LEU A 140 8.19 2.60 -3.29
N ASP A 141 8.99 3.48 -2.68
CA ASP A 141 10.25 3.09 -2.04
C ASP A 141 10.02 2.07 -0.91
N HIS A 142 8.91 2.21 -0.17
CA HIS A 142 8.53 1.26 0.87
C HIS A 142 8.24 -0.14 0.31
N LEU A 143 7.72 -0.25 -0.91
CA LEU A 143 7.46 -1.55 -1.53
C LEU A 143 8.74 -2.37 -1.73
N GLU A 144 9.89 -1.71 -1.86
CA GLU A 144 11.19 -2.34 -2.07
C GLU A 144 11.82 -2.91 -0.78
N THR A 145 11.22 -2.63 0.40
CA THR A 145 11.77 -3.11 1.66
C THR A 145 11.70 -4.64 1.79
N PRO A 146 12.66 -5.25 2.50
CA PRO A 146 12.65 -6.70 2.73
C PRO A 146 11.34 -7.21 3.36
N LEU A 147 10.74 -6.44 4.27
CA LEU A 147 9.49 -6.80 4.95
C LEU A 147 8.31 -6.88 3.97
N VAL A 148 8.21 -5.97 3.00
CA VAL A 148 7.18 -6.03 1.96
C VAL A 148 7.44 -7.18 0.98
N ARG A 149 8.69 -7.33 0.52
CA ARG A 149 9.09 -8.41 -0.41
C ARG A 149 8.85 -9.81 0.17
N TRP A 150 8.99 -9.95 1.50
CA TRP A 150 8.68 -11.18 2.20
C TRP A 150 7.28 -11.71 1.88
N GLY A 151 6.30 -10.85 1.62
CA GLY A 151 4.93 -11.25 1.27
C GLY A 151 4.83 -12.26 0.12
N TRP A 152 5.83 -12.31 -0.77
CA TRP A 152 5.91 -13.25 -1.91
C TRP A 152 6.78 -14.48 -1.64
N THR A 153 7.44 -14.53 -0.48
CA THR A 153 8.21 -15.69 0.00
C THR A 153 7.87 -16.00 1.46
N PRO A 154 6.57 -16.21 1.79
CA PRO A 154 6.10 -16.21 3.18
C PRO A 154 6.44 -17.49 3.96
N GLY A 155 7.12 -18.44 3.35
CA GLY A 155 7.41 -19.75 3.92
C GLY A 155 6.29 -20.77 3.73
N ASP A 156 6.54 -21.99 4.12
CA ASP A 156 5.67 -23.13 3.88
C ASP A 156 4.30 -22.99 4.57
N GLY A 157 3.26 -23.47 3.89
CA GLY A 157 1.89 -23.48 4.41
C GLY A 157 1.16 -22.13 4.34
N ARG A 158 1.70 -21.14 3.59
CA ARG A 158 1.10 -19.80 3.42
C ARG A 158 0.88 -19.49 1.97
N THR A 159 -0.29 -18.87 1.68
CA THR A 159 -0.60 -18.37 0.35
C THR A 159 0.19 -17.10 0.02
N THR A 160 0.45 -16.87 -1.26
CA THR A 160 1.06 -15.64 -1.78
C THR A 160 0.00 -14.69 -2.34
N PRO A 161 0.27 -13.38 -2.44
CA PRO A 161 -0.64 -12.43 -3.05
C PRO A 161 -1.07 -12.81 -4.48
N PRO A 162 -2.24 -12.33 -4.95
CA PRO A 162 -2.81 -12.73 -6.23
C PRO A 162 -2.07 -12.22 -7.46
N LEU A 163 -1.22 -11.20 -7.31
CA LEU A 163 -0.33 -10.71 -8.36
C LEU A 163 1.12 -11.09 -8.02
N SER A 164 1.95 -11.28 -9.03
CA SER A 164 3.40 -11.31 -8.82
C SER A 164 3.88 -9.99 -8.21
N TYR A 165 5.02 -10.02 -7.49
CA TYR A 165 5.60 -8.81 -6.94
C TYR A 165 5.84 -7.73 -8.01
N GLY A 166 6.41 -8.11 -9.14
CA GLY A 166 6.67 -7.16 -10.24
C GLY A 166 5.39 -6.55 -10.82
N GLU A 167 4.33 -7.33 -10.96
CA GLU A 167 3.03 -6.81 -11.43
C GLU A 167 2.41 -5.85 -10.42
N PHE A 168 2.45 -6.19 -9.13
CA PHE A 168 1.97 -5.30 -8.07
C PHE A 168 2.71 -3.97 -8.06
N VAL A 169 4.05 -4.00 -8.09
CA VAL A 169 4.87 -2.78 -8.14
C VAL A 169 4.56 -1.95 -9.38
N ARG A 170 4.42 -2.59 -10.54
CA ARG A 170 4.05 -1.92 -11.80
C ARG A 170 2.70 -1.20 -11.69
N ARG A 171 1.69 -1.83 -11.08
CA ARG A 171 0.38 -1.21 -10.85
C ARG A 171 0.46 0.00 -9.90
N MET A 172 1.23 -0.11 -8.84
CA MET A 172 1.44 1.00 -7.92
C MET A 172 2.22 2.16 -8.58
N GLN A 173 3.22 1.86 -9.40
CA GLN A 173 3.95 2.87 -10.20
C GLN A 173 3.02 3.55 -11.21
N GLU A 174 2.18 2.80 -11.91
CA GLU A 174 1.19 3.33 -12.84
C GLU A 174 0.20 4.27 -12.14
N TRP A 175 -0.34 3.86 -10.98
CA TRP A 175 -1.17 4.71 -10.15
C TRP A 175 -0.52 6.05 -9.83
N VAL A 176 0.74 6.04 -9.37
CA VAL A 176 1.49 7.26 -9.04
C VAL A 176 1.74 8.09 -10.29
N ALA A 177 2.21 7.50 -11.38
CA ALA A 177 2.53 8.19 -12.64
C ALA A 177 1.30 8.85 -13.30
N LYS A 178 0.10 8.31 -13.04
CA LYS A 178 -1.17 8.85 -13.53
C LYS A 178 -1.83 9.87 -12.59
N GLY A 179 -1.11 10.36 -11.57
CA GLY A 179 -1.58 11.41 -10.65
C GLY A 179 -2.23 10.88 -9.38
N ALA A 180 -2.16 9.59 -9.12
CA ALA A 180 -2.61 8.94 -7.89
C ALA A 180 -4.07 9.26 -7.50
N ALA A 181 -4.99 9.35 -8.49
CA ALA A 181 -6.40 9.50 -8.23
C ALA A 181 -6.95 8.28 -7.48
N CYS A 182 -7.88 8.52 -6.55
CA CYS A 182 -8.47 7.46 -5.73
C CYS A 182 -9.83 7.02 -6.28
N PRO A 183 -10.14 5.70 -6.19
CA PRO A 183 -11.50 5.21 -6.38
C PRO A 183 -12.46 5.83 -5.33
N GLU A 184 -13.76 5.76 -5.60
CA GLU A 184 -14.80 6.19 -4.66
C GLU A 184 -14.93 5.27 -3.44
#